data_07dcd437bae6753263be9e7953f5d3b2
#
_entry.id   07dcd437bae6753263be9e7953f5d3b2
#
_cell.length_a   1.000
_cell.length_b   1.000
_cell.length_c   1.000
_cell.angle_alpha   90.00
_cell.angle_beta   90.00
_cell.angle_gamma   90.00
#
_symmetry.space_group_name_H-M   'P 1'
#
loop_
_entity.id
_entity.type
_entity.pdbx_description
1 polymer ?
#
loop_
_entity_poly.entity_id
_entity_poly.type
_entity_poly.pdbx_seq_one_letter_code
_entity_poly.pdbx_strand_id
1 'polypeptide(L)'
;GWDVLPSGSLLAFMTIFRVIAALLMPALAQRGIDRRPLLSISLLAQTVGYIGLLTAPLQFPHLWVALIGFGLGACFALSLLLTLDHRRDPREAGQLAAFVQGVGFLINAISPWLTGWLRELTGSFVSAWMVLTVTVVAMLILTRVFSPATYRTGSMNMQFESR
;
A
#
# COMPACT_ATOMS: atom_id res chain seq x y z
N GLY A 1 -5.32 27.61 4.68
CA GLY A 1 -5.92 26.36 4.22
C GLY A 1 -6.17 26.43 2.72
N TRP A 2 -6.17 25.30 2.08
CA TRP A 2 -6.54 25.22 0.66
C TRP A 2 -8.05 25.39 0.53
N ASP A 3 -8.50 26.09 -0.50
CA ASP A 3 -9.92 26.22 -0.82
C ASP A 3 -10.50 24.84 -1.22
N VAL A 4 -11.82 24.70 -1.11
CA VAL A 4 -12.52 23.42 -1.37
C VAL A 4 -12.32 22.94 -2.82
N LEU A 5 -12.33 23.86 -3.80
CA LEU A 5 -12.16 23.54 -5.22
C LEU A 5 -10.77 22.95 -5.54
N PRO A 6 -9.64 23.58 -5.13
CA PRO A 6 -8.31 22.99 -5.33
C PRO A 6 -8.13 21.67 -4.62
N SER A 7 -8.69 21.50 -3.42
CA SER A 7 -8.61 20.24 -2.67
C SER A 7 -9.37 19.11 -3.37
N GLY A 8 -10.55 19.39 -3.92
CA GLY A 8 -11.32 18.44 -4.71
C GLY A 8 -10.61 18.00 -5.99
N SER A 9 -9.96 18.94 -6.69
CA SER A 9 -9.21 18.63 -7.92
C SER A 9 -7.98 17.75 -7.64
N LEU A 10 -7.27 17.97 -6.54
CA LEU A 10 -6.16 17.12 -6.10
C LEU A 10 -6.61 15.70 -5.76
N LEU A 11 -7.76 15.56 -5.10
CA LEU A 11 -8.32 14.26 -4.78
C LEU A 11 -8.75 13.50 -6.04
N ALA A 12 -9.37 14.18 -7.01
CA ALA A 12 -9.72 13.61 -8.30
C ALA A 12 -8.45 13.16 -9.05
N PHE A 13 -7.41 13.98 -9.07
CA PHE A 13 -6.13 13.67 -9.68
C PHE A 13 -5.45 12.46 -9.04
N MET A 14 -5.42 12.40 -7.71
CA MET A 14 -4.93 11.24 -6.97
C MET A 14 -5.69 9.97 -7.36
N THR A 15 -7.02 10.06 -7.51
CA THR A 15 -7.88 8.92 -7.85
C THR A 15 -7.58 8.39 -9.25
N ILE A 16 -7.29 9.27 -10.23
CA ILE A 16 -6.89 8.86 -11.58
C ILE A 16 -5.63 7.99 -11.53
N PHE A 17 -4.58 8.42 -10.83
CA PHE A 17 -3.35 7.65 -10.69
C PHE A 17 -3.55 6.34 -9.92
N ARG A 18 -4.45 6.34 -8.93
CA ARG A 18 -4.85 5.13 -8.20
C ARG A 18 -5.49 4.10 -9.13
N VAL A 19 -6.41 4.52 -10.01
CA VAL A 19 -7.06 3.63 -10.97
C VAL A 19 -6.07 3.11 -12.02
N ILE A 20 -5.24 3.99 -12.57
CA ILE A 20 -4.21 3.61 -13.54
C ILE A 20 -3.28 2.54 -12.93
N ALA A 21 -2.80 2.76 -11.73
CA ALA A 21 -1.93 1.79 -11.04
C ALA A 21 -2.64 0.47 -10.76
N ALA A 22 -3.90 0.50 -10.32
CA ALA A 22 -4.68 -0.71 -10.03
C ALA A 22 -4.90 -1.57 -11.27
N LEU A 23 -5.01 -0.98 -12.46
CA LEU A 23 -5.13 -1.69 -13.73
C LEU A 23 -3.78 -2.16 -14.28
N LEU A 24 -2.75 -1.34 -14.15
CA LEU A 24 -1.42 -1.61 -14.70
C LEU A 24 -0.65 -2.68 -13.93
N MET A 25 -0.73 -2.66 -12.59
CA MET A 25 0.09 -3.53 -11.74
C MET A 25 -0.20 -5.02 -11.89
N PRO A 26 -1.45 -5.50 -12.01
CA PRO A 26 -1.72 -6.91 -12.31
C PRO A 26 -1.14 -7.35 -13.66
N ALA A 27 -1.20 -6.48 -14.67
CA ALA A 27 -0.62 -6.78 -15.99
C ALA A 27 0.91 -6.88 -15.94
N LEU A 28 1.57 -6.03 -15.18
CA LEU A 28 3.03 -6.11 -14.97
C LEU A 28 3.40 -7.32 -14.10
N ALA A 29 2.58 -7.65 -13.11
CA ALA A 29 2.81 -8.80 -12.24
C ALA A 29 2.73 -10.14 -12.97
N GLN A 30 1.97 -10.25 -14.06
CA GLN A 30 1.91 -11.47 -14.88
C GLN A 30 3.23 -11.79 -15.58
N ARG A 31 4.11 -10.80 -15.79
CA ARG A 31 5.40 -10.96 -16.48
C ARG A 31 6.52 -11.48 -15.60
N GLY A 32 6.35 -11.52 -14.28
CA GLY A 32 7.38 -11.90 -13.31
C GLY A 32 6.90 -12.91 -12.29
N ILE A 33 7.82 -13.78 -11.83
CA ILE A 33 7.55 -14.78 -10.78
C ILE A 33 7.57 -14.12 -9.40
N ASP A 34 8.41 -13.10 -9.21
CA ASP A 34 8.53 -12.38 -7.94
C ASP A 34 7.79 -11.03 -8.00
N ARG A 35 6.82 -10.84 -7.11
CA ARG A 35 5.97 -9.65 -7.04
C ARG A 35 6.44 -8.59 -6.06
N ARG A 36 7.51 -8.87 -5.32
CA ARG A 36 8.08 -7.98 -4.30
C ARG A 36 8.68 -6.71 -4.85
N PRO A 37 9.41 -6.72 -6.00
CA PRO A 37 9.90 -5.49 -6.59
C PRO A 37 8.77 -4.50 -6.87
N LEU A 38 7.64 -5.00 -7.39
CA LEU A 38 6.46 -4.18 -7.68
C LEU A 38 5.83 -3.61 -6.40
N LEU A 39 5.70 -4.42 -5.34
CA LEU A 39 5.24 -3.96 -4.02
C LEU A 39 6.20 -2.92 -3.43
N SER A 40 7.50 -3.18 -3.50
CA SER A 40 8.52 -2.25 -2.98
C SER A 40 8.50 -0.91 -3.71
N ILE A 41 8.39 -0.92 -5.04
CA ILE A 41 8.29 0.31 -5.85
C ILE A 41 7.01 1.07 -5.49
N SER A 42 5.90 0.38 -5.32
CA SER A 42 4.62 0.97 -4.96
C SER A 42 4.66 1.64 -3.58
N LEU A 43 5.23 0.95 -2.59
CA LEU A 43 5.41 1.49 -1.24
C LEU A 43 6.44 2.64 -1.20
N LEU A 44 7.51 2.55 -1.99
CA LEU A 44 8.48 3.65 -2.14
C LEU A 44 7.84 4.89 -2.76
N ALA A 45 7.07 4.74 -3.82
CA ALA A 45 6.35 5.86 -4.43
C ALA A 45 5.42 6.53 -3.43
N GLN A 46 4.68 5.75 -2.65
CA GLN A 46 3.81 6.25 -1.59
C GLN A 46 4.58 6.95 -0.47
N THR A 47 5.70 6.37 -0.04
CA THR A 47 6.58 6.98 0.99
C THR A 47 7.11 8.34 0.53
N VAL A 48 7.63 8.42 -0.71
CA VAL A 48 8.12 9.67 -1.30
C VAL A 48 6.99 10.70 -1.39
N GLY A 49 5.79 10.30 -1.78
CA GLY A 49 4.63 11.18 -1.82
C GLY A 49 4.26 11.76 -0.45
N TYR A 50 4.23 10.94 0.61
CA TYR A 50 3.96 11.43 1.97
C TYR A 50 5.07 12.33 2.51
N ILE A 51 6.34 11.97 2.29
CA ILE A 51 7.46 12.84 2.68
C ILE A 51 7.39 14.17 1.93
N GLY A 52 7.06 14.15 0.64
CA GLY A 52 6.87 15.36 -0.15
C GLY A 52 5.77 16.28 0.40
N LEU A 53 4.64 15.71 0.84
CA LEU A 53 3.59 16.48 1.51
C LEU A 53 4.01 17.04 2.87
N LEU A 54 4.88 16.35 3.59
CA LEU A 54 5.41 16.82 4.88
C LEU A 54 6.43 17.96 4.71
N THR A 55 7.28 17.88 3.71
CA THR A 55 8.43 18.80 3.54
C THR A 55 8.15 19.97 2.61
N ALA A 56 7.40 19.73 1.53
CA ALA A 56 7.17 20.72 0.47
C ALA A 56 5.74 20.62 -0.11
N PRO A 57 4.68 20.81 0.71
CA PRO A 57 3.29 20.56 0.30
C PRO A 57 2.82 21.48 -0.84
N LEU A 58 3.38 22.69 -0.93
CA LEU A 58 2.95 23.70 -1.88
C LEU A 58 3.75 23.72 -3.20
N GLN A 59 4.95 23.14 -3.23
CA GLN A 59 5.81 23.22 -4.43
C GLN A 59 5.30 22.34 -5.58
N PHE A 60 4.94 21.09 -5.29
CA PHE A 60 4.52 20.11 -6.30
C PHE A 60 3.34 19.26 -5.81
N PRO A 61 2.20 19.86 -5.43
CA PRO A 61 1.10 19.12 -4.80
C PRO A 61 0.56 17.97 -5.68
N HIS A 62 0.44 18.19 -6.98
CA HIS A 62 -0.01 17.18 -7.94
C HIS A 62 0.93 15.99 -8.02
N LEU A 63 2.24 16.22 -7.95
CA LEU A 63 3.24 15.13 -7.97
C LEU A 63 3.10 14.26 -6.73
N TRP A 64 2.99 14.88 -5.55
CA TRP A 64 2.89 14.13 -4.30
C TRP A 64 1.61 13.29 -4.25
N VAL A 65 0.47 13.87 -4.61
CA VAL A 65 -0.79 13.12 -4.61
C VAL A 65 -0.83 12.05 -5.71
N ALA A 66 -0.16 12.27 -6.86
CA ALA A 66 -0.02 11.25 -7.90
C ALA A 66 0.76 10.04 -7.41
N LEU A 67 1.90 10.26 -6.75
CA LEU A 67 2.74 9.20 -6.17
C LEU A 67 2.00 8.42 -5.09
N ILE A 68 1.26 9.09 -4.21
CA ILE A 68 0.42 8.46 -3.19
C ILE A 68 -0.69 7.64 -3.86
N GLY A 69 -1.40 8.22 -4.81
CA GLY A 69 -2.47 7.54 -5.55
C GLY A 69 -1.96 6.30 -6.26
N PHE A 70 -0.85 6.42 -6.98
CA PHE A 70 -0.20 5.29 -7.64
C PHE A 70 0.16 4.18 -6.65
N GLY A 71 0.83 4.51 -5.55
CA GLY A 71 1.20 3.54 -4.53
C GLY A 71 0.00 2.83 -3.90
N LEU A 72 -1.06 3.57 -3.56
CA LEU A 72 -2.30 3.02 -3.01
C LEU A 72 -2.99 2.05 -3.98
N GLY A 73 -3.14 2.44 -5.25
CA GLY A 73 -3.77 1.61 -6.27
C GLY A 73 -2.98 0.35 -6.57
N ALA A 74 -1.66 0.49 -6.68
CA ALA A 74 -0.74 -0.62 -6.92
C ALA A 74 -0.73 -1.62 -5.74
N CYS A 75 -0.60 -1.14 -4.51
CA CYS A 75 -0.63 -2.01 -3.33
C CYS A 75 -1.96 -2.74 -3.19
N PHE A 76 -3.08 -2.07 -3.44
CA PHE A 76 -4.41 -2.70 -3.41
C PHE A 76 -4.50 -3.85 -4.43
N ALA A 77 -4.16 -3.60 -5.69
CA ALA A 77 -4.25 -4.60 -6.75
C ALA A 77 -3.28 -5.77 -6.52
N LEU A 78 -2.05 -5.48 -6.07
CA LEU A 78 -1.05 -6.51 -5.79
C LEU A 78 -1.41 -7.34 -4.56
N SER A 79 -2.00 -6.76 -3.51
CA SER A 79 -2.45 -7.49 -2.33
C SER A 79 -3.56 -8.48 -2.68
N LEU A 80 -4.52 -8.07 -3.51
CA LEU A 80 -5.56 -8.95 -4.00
C LEU A 80 -4.99 -10.11 -4.84
N LEU A 81 -4.08 -9.80 -5.74
CA LEU A 81 -3.43 -10.80 -6.59
C LEU A 81 -2.63 -11.81 -5.78
N LEU A 82 -1.83 -11.35 -4.80
CA LEU A 82 -1.08 -12.22 -3.90
C LEU A 82 -1.98 -13.14 -3.09
N THR A 83 -3.13 -12.63 -2.64
CA THR A 83 -4.11 -13.42 -1.88
C THR A 83 -4.73 -14.51 -2.74
N LEU A 84 -5.07 -14.19 -4.00
CA LEU A 84 -5.61 -15.17 -4.96
C LEU A 84 -4.59 -16.24 -5.34
N ASP A 85 -3.31 -15.89 -5.49
CA ASP A 85 -2.24 -16.85 -5.81
C ASP A 85 -1.90 -17.80 -4.66
N HIS A 86 -2.31 -17.48 -3.44
CA HIS A 86 -1.95 -18.27 -2.26
C HIS A 86 -2.70 -19.61 -2.16
N ARG A 87 -3.81 -19.75 -2.89
CA ARG A 87 -4.64 -20.97 -2.90
C ARG A 87 -4.82 -21.47 -4.33
N ARG A 88 -4.76 -22.80 -4.50
CA ARG A 88 -4.98 -23.45 -5.81
C ARG A 88 -6.46 -23.59 -6.14
N ASP A 89 -7.30 -23.78 -5.12
CA ASP A 89 -8.74 -23.86 -5.30
C ASP A 89 -9.33 -22.46 -5.44
N PRO A 90 -10.00 -22.13 -6.56
CA PRO A 90 -10.60 -20.82 -6.78
C PRO A 90 -11.60 -20.40 -5.71
N ARG A 91 -12.33 -21.35 -5.12
CA ARG A 91 -13.28 -21.08 -4.05
C ARG A 91 -12.59 -20.65 -2.75
N GLU A 92 -11.55 -21.38 -2.35
CA GLU A 92 -10.74 -21.03 -1.17
C GLU A 92 -10.00 -19.70 -1.39
N ALA A 93 -9.46 -19.47 -2.59
CA ALA A 93 -8.81 -18.21 -2.95
C ALA A 93 -9.78 -17.03 -2.83
N GLY A 94 -11.01 -17.17 -3.34
CA GLY A 94 -12.05 -16.16 -3.22
C GLY A 94 -12.46 -15.88 -1.78
N GLN A 95 -12.61 -16.92 -0.94
CA GLN A 95 -12.92 -16.77 0.48
C GLN A 95 -11.81 -16.05 1.24
N LEU A 96 -10.55 -16.41 0.98
CA LEU A 96 -9.40 -15.77 1.59
C LEU A 96 -9.30 -14.30 1.16
N ALA A 97 -9.51 -14.00 -0.11
CA ALA A 97 -9.51 -12.64 -0.62
C ALA A 97 -10.64 -11.79 0.02
N ALA A 98 -11.84 -12.34 0.13
CA ALA A 98 -12.96 -11.66 0.79
C ALA A 98 -12.67 -11.37 2.27
N PHE A 99 -12.08 -12.33 2.99
CA PHE A 99 -11.69 -12.14 4.39
C PHE A 99 -10.62 -11.06 4.54
N VAL A 100 -9.53 -11.14 3.79
CA VAL A 100 -8.42 -10.17 3.85
C VAL A 100 -8.90 -8.76 3.49
N GLN A 101 -9.70 -8.62 2.44
CA GLN A 101 -10.26 -7.33 2.04
C GLN A 101 -11.28 -6.82 3.07
N GLY A 102 -12.15 -7.68 3.59
CA GLY A 102 -13.12 -7.31 4.62
C GLY A 102 -12.45 -6.74 5.86
N VAL A 103 -11.45 -7.44 6.40
CA VAL A 103 -10.65 -6.95 7.54
C VAL A 103 -9.91 -5.65 7.18
N GLY A 104 -9.32 -5.58 5.99
CA GLY A 104 -8.65 -4.36 5.51
C GLY A 104 -9.59 -3.15 5.43
N PHE A 105 -10.82 -3.33 4.95
CA PHE A 105 -11.81 -2.26 4.89
C PHE A 105 -12.30 -1.84 6.28
N LEU A 106 -12.46 -2.77 7.22
CA LEU A 106 -12.80 -2.45 8.62
C LEU A 106 -11.71 -1.58 9.26
N ILE A 107 -10.45 -1.95 9.10
CA ILE A 107 -9.32 -1.15 9.59
C ILE A 107 -9.30 0.23 8.91
N ASN A 108 -9.55 0.27 7.61
CA ASN A 108 -9.54 1.52 6.83
C ASN A 108 -10.68 2.46 7.23
N ALA A 109 -11.82 1.93 7.68
CA ALA A 109 -12.94 2.73 8.17
C ALA A 109 -12.61 3.54 9.43
N ILE A 110 -11.63 3.08 10.23
CA ILE A 110 -11.15 3.80 11.42
C ILE A 110 -10.27 4.99 11.03
N SER A 111 -9.62 4.95 9.87
CA SER A 111 -8.63 5.94 9.43
C SER A 111 -9.16 7.40 9.39
N PRO A 112 -10.35 7.70 8.84
CA PRO A 112 -10.88 9.07 8.84
C PRO A 112 -11.14 9.60 10.24
N TRP A 113 -11.66 8.75 11.13
CA TRP A 113 -11.91 9.11 12.52
C TRP A 113 -10.59 9.42 13.25
N LEU A 114 -9.59 8.55 13.11
CA LEU A 114 -8.27 8.74 13.71
C LEU A 114 -7.59 10.02 13.19
N THR A 115 -7.69 10.29 11.90
CA THR A 115 -7.14 11.49 11.28
C THR A 115 -7.82 12.76 11.79
N GLY A 116 -9.15 12.74 11.95
CA GLY A 116 -9.92 13.84 12.53
C GLY A 116 -9.54 14.10 13.97
N TRP A 117 -9.47 13.05 14.77
CA TRP A 117 -9.08 13.13 16.19
C TRP A 117 -7.64 13.65 16.38
N LEU A 118 -6.69 13.18 15.58
CA LEU A 118 -5.32 13.70 15.61
C LEU A 118 -5.26 15.19 15.25
N ARG A 119 -6.07 15.62 14.26
CA ARG A 119 -6.17 17.03 13.90
C ARG A 119 -6.74 17.87 15.04
N GLU A 120 -7.77 17.41 15.73
CA GLU A 120 -8.34 18.12 16.89
C GLU A 120 -7.31 18.28 18.00
N LEU A 121 -6.53 17.24 18.31
CA LEU A 121 -5.51 17.28 19.36
C LEU A 121 -4.31 18.16 19.01
N THR A 122 -3.87 18.16 17.75
CA THR A 122 -2.62 18.81 17.34
C THR A 122 -2.81 20.12 16.59
N GLY A 123 -4.05 20.45 16.22
CA GLY A 123 -4.36 21.61 15.40
C GLY A 123 -3.86 21.53 13.95
N SER A 124 -3.24 20.40 13.54
CA SER A 124 -2.59 20.23 12.25
C SER A 124 -2.79 18.84 11.66
N PHE A 125 -2.77 18.73 10.33
CA PHE A 125 -2.72 17.45 9.61
C PHE A 125 -1.34 16.81 9.56
N VAL A 126 -0.29 17.51 9.99
CA VAL A 126 1.10 17.00 9.95
C VAL A 126 1.24 15.71 10.75
N SER A 127 0.61 15.62 11.91
CA SER A 127 0.60 14.40 12.74
C SER A 127 -0.02 13.20 12.02
N ALA A 128 -1.12 13.41 11.30
CA ALA A 128 -1.75 12.35 10.49
C ALA A 128 -0.83 11.90 9.35
N TRP A 129 -0.18 12.83 8.64
CA TRP A 129 0.79 12.49 7.59
C TRP A 129 2.01 11.76 8.14
N MET A 130 2.50 12.11 9.35
CA MET A 130 3.58 11.36 10.01
C MET A 130 3.18 9.93 10.31
N VAL A 131 2.00 9.70 10.88
CA VAL A 131 1.51 8.35 11.18
C VAL A 131 1.41 7.51 9.91
N LEU A 132 0.86 8.07 8.83
CA LEU A 132 0.75 7.39 7.54
C LEU A 132 2.14 7.06 6.97
N THR A 133 3.09 8.00 7.04
CA THR A 133 4.47 7.79 6.57
C THR A 133 5.12 6.65 7.34
N VAL A 134 5.04 6.66 8.67
CA VAL A 134 5.61 5.60 9.51
C VAL A 134 4.99 4.24 9.19
N THR A 135 3.68 4.19 8.98
CA THR A 135 2.96 2.96 8.63
C THR A 135 3.45 2.39 7.30
N VAL A 136 3.61 3.24 6.28
CA VAL A 136 4.08 2.80 4.95
C VAL A 136 5.54 2.35 4.99
N VAL A 137 6.39 3.05 5.72
CA VAL A 137 7.79 2.66 5.94
C VAL A 137 7.87 1.31 6.67
N ALA A 138 7.06 1.11 7.71
CA ALA A 138 6.98 -0.19 8.39
C ALA A 138 6.56 -1.30 7.43
N MET A 139 5.56 -1.07 6.57
CA MET A 139 5.15 -2.03 5.54
C MET A 139 6.27 -2.32 4.53
N LEU A 140 7.03 -1.30 4.14
CA LEU A 140 8.18 -1.48 3.25
C LEU A 140 9.26 -2.37 3.88
N ILE A 141 9.57 -2.16 5.15
CA ILE A 141 10.52 -2.98 5.92
C ILE A 141 10.00 -4.43 6.01
N LEU A 142 8.73 -4.63 6.37
CA LEU A 142 8.10 -5.95 6.43
C LEU A 142 8.19 -6.68 5.09
N THR A 143 7.93 -5.99 3.98
CA THR A 143 8.03 -6.56 2.63
C THR A 143 9.44 -7.08 2.32
N ARG A 144 10.47 -6.45 2.88
CA ARG A 144 11.88 -6.86 2.73
C ARG A 144 12.26 -8.02 3.64
N VAL A 145 11.76 -8.03 4.89
CA VAL A 145 12.07 -9.04 5.90
C VAL A 145 11.45 -10.40 5.56
N PHE A 146 10.20 -10.42 5.11
CA PHE A 146 9.51 -11.67 4.73
C PHE A 146 9.94 -12.17 3.35
N SER A 147 11.24 -12.52 3.20
CA SER A 147 11.79 -13.09 1.98
C SER A 147 11.50 -14.60 1.84
N PRO A 148 11.00 -15.14 0.67
CA PRO A 148 10.87 -16.58 0.45
C PRO A 148 12.22 -17.32 0.54
N ALA A 149 13.34 -16.63 0.38
CA ALA A 149 14.66 -17.23 0.60
C ALA A 149 14.80 -17.79 2.02
N THR A 150 14.19 -17.13 3.02
CA THR A 150 14.21 -17.56 4.43
C THR A 150 13.41 -18.83 4.64
N TYR A 151 12.31 -19.04 3.91
CA TYR A 151 11.48 -20.25 4.01
C TYR A 151 12.09 -21.46 3.28
N ARG A 152 12.85 -21.25 2.21
CA ARG A 152 13.52 -22.33 1.47
C ARG A 152 14.67 -22.96 2.27
N THR A 153 15.36 -22.20 3.08
CA THR A 153 16.45 -22.71 3.93
C THR A 153 15.91 -23.56 5.07
N GLY A 154 14.76 -23.21 5.64
CA GLY A 154 14.12 -23.99 6.71
C GLY A 154 13.60 -25.36 6.24
N SER A 155 13.04 -25.43 5.03
CA SER A 155 12.52 -26.71 4.50
C SER A 155 13.63 -27.68 4.06
N MET A 156 14.78 -27.18 3.61
CA MET A 156 15.93 -28.05 3.31
C MET A 156 16.56 -28.63 4.58
N ASN A 157 16.64 -27.87 5.66
CA ASN A 157 17.19 -28.40 6.92
C ASN A 157 16.31 -29.51 7.54
N MET A 158 14.98 -29.38 7.45
CA MET A 158 14.07 -30.42 7.94
C MET A 158 14.14 -31.74 7.13
N GLN A 159 14.50 -31.69 5.85
CA GLN A 159 14.67 -32.89 5.04
C GLN A 159 16.01 -33.63 5.31
N PHE A 160 17.02 -32.94 5.81
CA PHE A 160 18.29 -33.57 6.20
C PHE A 160 18.23 -34.19 7.60
N GLU A 161 17.38 -33.69 8.50
CA GLU A 161 17.23 -34.30 9.86
C GLU A 161 16.31 -35.53 9.88
N SER A 162 15.54 -35.77 8.81
CA SER A 162 14.64 -36.95 8.72
C SER A 162 15.23 -38.15 7.97
N ARG A 163 16.52 -38.15 7.64
CA ARG A 163 17.25 -39.25 7.04
C ARG A 163 18.33 -39.76 7.99
#